data_41e448f9f5c1d5ca1e3e28a6a70b2ead
#
_entry.id   41e448f9f5c1d5ca1e3e28a6a70b2ead
#
_cell.length_a   1.000
_cell.length_b   1.000
_cell.length_c   1.000
_cell.angle_alpha   90.00
_cell.angle_beta   90.00
_cell.angle_gamma   90.00
#
_symmetry.space_group_name_H-M   'P 1'
#
loop_
_entity.id
_entity.type
_entity.pdbx_description
1 polymer ?
#
loop_
_entity_poly.entity_id
_entity_poly.type
_entity_poly.pdbx_seq_one_letter_code
_entity_poly.pdbx_strand_id
1 'polypeptide(L)'
;MRLLRRRARTFEIQVQDFSLHVTARDDVEEEARAAALSFWEQLQSYGLRHADFNSSKRPLRQVAADAPDIVKEVVAAASAAGVGPMFTFRGAIVDSVGRFLGQQVHDVTVACDGDYFIKAKKRMKVQVRRHGGAPITVALEGSKGIGVSTTLGRGRGGQGPDGLAVIAKSCMLADAAAAGVQACLPKPDGFGMALHYLQRVPGVRGGVVVVGDRIGVAGAVEIAG
;
A
#
# COMPACT_ATOMS: atom_id res chain seq x y z
N MET A 1 -14.27 -37.49 3.76
CA MET A 1 -14.71 -36.48 2.77
C MET A 1 -13.52 -35.58 2.45
N ARG A 2 -12.85 -35.75 1.28
CA ARG A 2 -11.73 -34.92 0.85
C ARG A 2 -12.31 -33.59 0.37
N LEU A 3 -12.22 -32.54 1.16
CA LEU A 3 -12.49 -31.17 0.71
C LEU A 3 -11.50 -30.85 -0.42
N LEU A 4 -11.99 -30.83 -1.64
CA LEU A 4 -11.24 -30.35 -2.80
C LEU A 4 -10.83 -28.90 -2.49
N ARG A 5 -9.54 -28.67 -2.23
CA ARG A 5 -8.98 -27.32 -2.08
C ARG A 5 -9.18 -26.60 -3.42
N ARG A 6 -10.12 -25.68 -3.49
CA ARG A 6 -10.29 -24.82 -4.66
C ARG A 6 -8.95 -24.11 -4.93
N ARG A 7 -8.56 -24.05 -6.20
CA ARG A 7 -7.42 -23.22 -6.63
C ARG A 7 -7.78 -21.76 -6.43
N ALA A 8 -6.81 -20.95 -6.03
CA ALA A 8 -7.02 -19.49 -5.98
C ALA A 8 -7.34 -19.00 -7.41
N ARG A 9 -8.34 -18.14 -7.52
CA ARG A 9 -8.73 -17.43 -8.76
C ARG A 9 -8.32 -15.98 -8.62
N THR A 10 -7.88 -15.39 -9.71
CA THR A 10 -7.63 -13.95 -9.80
C THR A 10 -8.69 -13.38 -10.73
N PHE A 11 -9.33 -12.33 -10.28
CA PHE A 11 -10.28 -11.54 -11.07
C PHE A 11 -9.94 -10.06 -10.94
N GLU A 12 -10.45 -9.27 -11.89
CA GLU A 12 -10.21 -7.84 -11.98
C GLU A 12 -11.50 -7.07 -11.76
N ILE A 13 -11.41 -6.00 -10.99
CA ILE A 13 -12.50 -5.08 -10.72
C ILE A 13 -12.07 -3.69 -11.15
N GLN A 14 -12.76 -3.12 -12.11
CA GLN A 14 -12.59 -1.73 -12.49
C GLN A 14 -13.41 -0.83 -11.56
N VAL A 15 -12.75 0.13 -10.90
CA VAL A 15 -13.38 1.17 -10.08
C VAL A 15 -12.85 2.52 -10.57
N GLN A 16 -13.63 3.20 -11.39
CA GLN A 16 -13.20 4.43 -12.07
C GLN A 16 -11.84 4.23 -12.77
N ASP A 17 -10.83 4.98 -12.36
CA ASP A 17 -9.47 4.93 -12.93
C ASP A 17 -8.58 3.85 -12.29
N PHE A 18 -9.11 3.05 -11.34
CA PHE A 18 -8.35 1.99 -10.67
C PHE A 18 -8.77 0.62 -11.16
N SER A 19 -7.77 -0.23 -11.40
CA SER A 19 -7.96 -1.65 -11.68
C SER A 19 -7.45 -2.46 -10.48
N LEU A 20 -8.38 -3.07 -9.74
CA LEU A 20 -8.08 -3.93 -8.61
C LEU A 20 -7.97 -5.38 -9.07
N HIS A 21 -6.86 -6.01 -8.78
CA HIS A 21 -6.67 -7.45 -8.97
C HIS A 21 -6.87 -8.16 -7.64
N VAL A 22 -7.91 -8.97 -7.56
CA VAL A 22 -8.23 -9.73 -6.35
C VAL A 22 -7.92 -11.19 -6.57
N THR A 23 -7.13 -11.79 -5.68
CA THR A 23 -6.84 -13.23 -5.68
C THR A 23 -7.40 -13.85 -4.40
N ALA A 24 -8.36 -14.75 -4.55
CA ALA A 24 -8.99 -15.48 -3.46
C ALA A 24 -9.31 -16.93 -3.88
N ARG A 25 -9.62 -17.80 -2.90
CA ARG A 25 -10.06 -19.19 -3.18
C ARG A 25 -11.56 -19.31 -3.29
N ASP A 26 -12.27 -18.44 -2.58
CA ASP A 26 -13.71 -18.39 -2.58
C ASP A 26 -14.20 -17.40 -3.65
N ASP A 27 -15.42 -17.56 -4.07
CA ASP A 27 -16.05 -16.65 -5.02
C ASP A 27 -16.58 -15.44 -4.25
N VAL A 28 -15.87 -14.32 -4.39
CA VAL A 28 -16.13 -13.06 -3.67
C VAL A 28 -16.07 -11.85 -4.62
N GLU A 29 -16.31 -12.07 -5.91
CA GLU A 29 -16.18 -11.03 -6.92
C GLU A 29 -17.24 -9.93 -6.74
N GLU A 30 -18.49 -10.31 -6.50
CA GLU A 30 -19.59 -9.36 -6.30
C GLU A 30 -19.40 -8.54 -5.02
N GLU A 31 -19.01 -9.18 -3.93
CA GLU A 31 -18.74 -8.52 -2.66
C GLU A 31 -17.55 -7.58 -2.77
N ALA A 32 -16.50 -7.98 -3.49
CA ALA A 32 -15.33 -7.16 -3.73
C ALA A 32 -15.67 -5.92 -4.57
N ARG A 33 -16.51 -6.08 -5.60
CA ARG A 33 -16.98 -4.98 -6.46
C ARG A 33 -17.83 -3.99 -5.68
N ALA A 34 -18.80 -4.48 -4.93
CA ALA A 34 -19.67 -3.63 -4.11
C ALA A 34 -18.88 -2.86 -3.04
N ALA A 35 -17.94 -3.53 -2.35
CA ALA A 35 -17.08 -2.91 -1.37
C ALA A 35 -16.18 -1.83 -1.99
N ALA A 36 -15.54 -2.12 -3.12
CA ALA A 36 -14.65 -1.19 -3.80
C ALA A 36 -15.39 0.10 -4.24
N LEU A 37 -16.58 -0.03 -4.82
CA LEU A 37 -17.43 1.12 -5.18
C LEU A 37 -17.83 1.92 -3.94
N SER A 38 -18.29 1.27 -2.89
CA SER A 38 -18.72 1.94 -1.66
C SER A 38 -17.59 2.72 -1.01
N PHE A 39 -16.38 2.16 -0.89
CA PHE A 39 -15.23 2.85 -0.33
C PHE A 39 -14.77 4.03 -1.20
N TRP A 40 -14.79 3.85 -2.51
CA TRP A 40 -14.51 4.92 -3.45
C TRP A 40 -15.49 6.09 -3.29
N GLU A 41 -16.80 5.81 -3.28
CA GLU A 41 -17.85 6.83 -3.11
C GLU A 41 -17.69 7.61 -1.79
N GLN A 42 -17.33 6.94 -0.70
CA GLN A 42 -17.09 7.59 0.58
C GLN A 42 -15.92 8.58 0.50
N LEU A 43 -14.79 8.17 -0.12
CA LEU A 43 -13.63 9.05 -0.30
C LEU A 43 -13.96 10.23 -1.20
N GLN A 44 -14.63 10.00 -2.33
CA GLN A 44 -14.97 11.02 -3.30
C GLN A 44 -15.97 12.02 -2.72
N SER A 45 -17.04 11.55 -2.10
CA SER A 45 -18.07 12.40 -1.50
C SER A 45 -17.51 13.26 -0.38
N TYR A 46 -16.55 12.74 0.39
CA TYR A 46 -15.86 13.52 1.41
C TYR A 46 -14.93 14.56 0.76
N GLY A 47 -14.14 14.17 -0.21
CA GLY A 47 -13.20 15.06 -0.91
C GLY A 47 -13.85 16.20 -1.66
N LEU A 48 -15.06 16.00 -2.20
CA LEU A 48 -15.84 17.07 -2.83
C LEU A 48 -16.25 18.19 -1.85
N ARG A 49 -16.47 17.84 -0.59
CA ARG A 49 -16.84 18.78 0.48
C ARG A 49 -15.65 19.37 1.23
N HIS A 50 -14.49 18.71 1.14
CA HIS A 50 -13.27 19.03 1.88
C HIS A 50 -12.06 19.05 0.94
N ALA A 51 -11.86 20.18 0.23
CA ALA A 51 -10.84 20.30 -0.82
C ALA A 51 -9.41 19.97 -0.34
N ASP A 52 -9.08 20.30 0.90
CA ASP A 52 -7.77 19.98 1.49
C ASP A 52 -7.51 18.48 1.60
N PHE A 53 -8.56 17.67 1.71
CA PHE A 53 -8.42 16.21 1.74
C PHE A 53 -7.85 15.68 0.42
N ASN A 54 -8.27 16.23 -0.71
CA ASN A 54 -7.81 15.81 -2.03
C ASN A 54 -6.49 16.46 -2.48
N SER A 55 -6.11 17.61 -1.89
CA SER A 55 -5.01 18.43 -2.43
C SER A 55 -3.84 18.62 -1.47
N SER A 56 -4.03 18.43 -0.16
CA SER A 56 -2.97 18.65 0.81
C SER A 56 -1.82 17.67 0.63
N LYS A 57 -0.60 18.21 0.54
CA LYS A 57 0.66 17.45 0.59
C LYS A 57 1.19 17.28 2.00
N ARG A 58 0.56 17.93 2.99
CA ARG A 58 0.94 17.89 4.40
C ARG A 58 -0.16 17.22 5.22
N PRO A 59 0.15 16.65 6.38
CA PRO A 59 -0.85 16.09 7.28
C PRO A 59 -1.97 17.08 7.57
N LEU A 60 -3.21 16.62 7.57
CA LEU A 60 -4.33 17.39 8.04
C LEU A 60 -4.35 17.38 9.57
N ARG A 61 -4.64 18.52 10.17
CA ARG A 61 -4.70 18.66 11.63
C ARG A 61 -5.97 18.07 12.22
N GLN A 62 -7.05 18.11 11.45
CA GLN A 62 -8.37 17.65 11.90
C GLN A 62 -9.12 17.01 10.73
N VAL A 63 -10.01 16.11 11.07
CA VAL A 63 -11.00 15.49 10.18
C VAL A 63 -12.37 15.68 10.82
N ALA A 64 -13.42 15.87 10.02
CA ALA A 64 -14.77 16.03 10.53
C ALA A 64 -15.18 14.84 11.41
N ALA A 65 -15.89 15.09 12.51
CA ALA A 65 -16.27 14.03 13.47
C ALA A 65 -17.18 12.97 12.81
N ASP A 66 -18.03 13.40 11.88
CA ASP A 66 -18.93 12.58 11.08
C ASP A 66 -18.31 11.99 9.81
N ALA A 67 -17.00 12.18 9.60
CA ALA A 67 -16.31 11.62 8.45
C ALA A 67 -16.42 10.09 8.43
N PRO A 68 -16.54 9.45 7.25
CA PRO A 68 -16.47 8.01 7.11
C PRO A 68 -15.20 7.43 7.71
N ASP A 69 -15.27 6.18 8.19
CA ASP A 69 -14.11 5.55 8.86
C ASP A 69 -12.90 5.43 7.93
N ILE A 70 -13.10 5.13 6.65
CA ILE A 70 -12.02 5.09 5.67
C ILE A 70 -11.29 6.46 5.57
N VAL A 71 -12.02 7.57 5.67
CA VAL A 71 -11.44 8.93 5.64
C VAL A 71 -10.59 9.17 6.90
N LYS A 72 -11.10 8.79 8.08
CA LYS A 72 -10.37 8.89 9.35
C LYS A 72 -9.08 8.08 9.31
N GLU A 73 -9.15 6.86 8.77
CA GLU A 73 -8.00 5.97 8.62
C GLU A 73 -6.96 6.52 7.63
N VAL A 74 -7.39 7.07 6.51
CA VAL A 74 -6.53 7.76 5.52
C VAL A 74 -5.78 8.91 6.18
N VAL A 75 -6.49 9.79 6.91
CA VAL A 75 -5.85 10.91 7.60
C VAL A 75 -4.89 10.45 8.69
N ALA A 76 -5.24 9.40 9.43
CA ALA A 76 -4.36 8.84 10.44
C ALA A 76 -3.08 8.22 9.84
N ALA A 77 -3.19 7.46 8.74
CA ALA A 77 -2.05 6.88 8.04
C ALA A 77 -1.14 7.95 7.44
N ALA A 78 -1.71 8.95 6.78
CA ALA A 78 -0.99 10.08 6.22
C ALA A 78 -0.26 10.89 7.31
N SER A 79 -0.92 11.14 8.45
CA SER A 79 -0.32 11.84 9.60
C SER A 79 0.84 11.05 10.20
N ALA A 80 0.71 9.73 10.37
CA ALA A 80 1.78 8.88 10.88
C ALA A 80 3.02 8.90 9.98
N ALA A 81 2.83 9.01 8.66
CA ALA A 81 3.90 9.13 7.67
C ALA A 81 4.37 10.59 7.44
N GLY A 82 3.73 11.59 8.04
CA GLY A 82 4.09 13.00 7.87
C GLY A 82 3.80 13.56 6.47
N VAL A 83 2.85 12.98 5.74
CA VAL A 83 2.42 13.37 4.39
C VAL A 83 0.95 13.75 4.35
N GLY A 84 0.47 14.26 3.22
CA GLY A 84 -0.95 14.57 3.04
C GLY A 84 -1.78 13.35 2.65
N PRO A 85 -3.11 13.41 2.87
CA PRO A 85 -4.01 12.28 2.61
C PRO A 85 -4.06 11.88 1.12
N MET A 86 -3.83 12.81 0.20
CA MET A 86 -3.82 12.54 -1.23
C MET A 86 -2.85 11.42 -1.67
N PHE A 87 -1.84 11.12 -0.86
CA PHE A 87 -0.83 10.08 -1.14
C PHE A 87 -1.23 8.69 -0.64
N THR A 88 -2.47 8.51 -0.17
CA THR A 88 -2.92 7.25 0.43
C THR A 88 -4.19 6.67 -0.21
N PHE A 89 -4.77 7.35 -1.18
CA PHE A 89 -6.11 6.98 -1.70
C PHE A 89 -6.14 5.61 -2.34
N ARG A 90 -5.13 5.28 -3.13
CA ARG A 90 -5.04 3.95 -3.75
C ARG A 90 -4.82 2.87 -2.69
N GLY A 91 -3.86 3.08 -1.81
CA GLY A 91 -3.62 2.20 -0.67
C GLY A 91 -4.85 2.05 0.23
N ALA A 92 -5.69 3.10 0.36
CA ALA A 92 -6.92 3.04 1.13
C ALA A 92 -7.97 2.10 0.53
N ILE A 93 -8.20 2.17 -0.78
CA ILE A 93 -9.14 1.27 -1.47
C ILE A 93 -8.64 -0.17 -1.36
N VAL A 94 -7.37 -0.42 -1.68
CA VAL A 94 -6.75 -1.76 -1.60
C VAL A 94 -6.87 -2.34 -0.19
N ASP A 95 -6.55 -1.54 0.83
CA ASP A 95 -6.59 -1.98 2.23
C ASP A 95 -8.02 -2.26 2.72
N SER A 96 -8.95 -1.36 2.42
CA SER A 96 -10.34 -1.48 2.88
C SER A 96 -11.05 -2.66 2.24
N VAL A 97 -10.89 -2.86 0.93
CA VAL A 97 -11.42 -4.03 0.21
C VAL A 97 -10.77 -5.30 0.76
N GLY A 98 -9.44 -5.29 0.93
CA GLY A 98 -8.70 -6.44 1.44
C GLY A 98 -9.13 -6.85 2.86
N ARG A 99 -9.32 -5.88 3.76
CA ARG A 99 -9.82 -6.14 5.13
C ARG A 99 -11.26 -6.64 5.12
N PHE A 100 -12.13 -6.05 4.31
CA PHE A 100 -13.52 -6.48 4.17
C PHE A 100 -13.61 -7.94 3.71
N LEU A 101 -12.92 -8.30 2.62
CA LEU A 101 -12.87 -9.67 2.12
C LEU A 101 -12.16 -10.60 3.12
N GLY A 102 -11.13 -10.10 3.78
CA GLY A 102 -10.37 -10.85 4.78
C GLY A 102 -11.18 -11.28 6.01
N GLN A 103 -12.35 -10.70 6.26
CA GLN A 103 -13.28 -11.20 7.29
C GLN A 103 -14.03 -12.46 6.82
N GLN A 104 -14.19 -12.63 5.52
CA GLN A 104 -14.99 -13.70 4.91
C GLN A 104 -14.13 -14.88 4.46
N VAL A 105 -12.89 -14.61 4.01
CA VAL A 105 -12.01 -15.65 3.45
C VAL A 105 -10.69 -15.75 4.21
N HIS A 106 -10.06 -16.92 4.13
CA HIS A 106 -8.81 -17.20 4.84
C HIS A 106 -7.59 -16.55 4.19
N ASP A 107 -7.48 -16.68 2.86
CA ASP A 107 -6.37 -16.16 2.08
C ASP A 107 -6.93 -15.23 1.00
N VAL A 108 -6.48 -13.97 1.00
CA VAL A 108 -6.85 -12.98 -0.01
C VAL A 108 -5.69 -12.02 -0.25
N THR A 109 -5.51 -11.67 -1.51
CA THR A 109 -4.63 -10.58 -1.93
C THR A 109 -5.44 -9.62 -2.79
N VAL A 110 -5.37 -8.34 -2.46
CA VAL A 110 -5.91 -7.25 -3.28
C VAL A 110 -4.75 -6.40 -3.73
N ALA A 111 -4.65 -6.13 -5.02
CA ALA A 111 -3.55 -5.37 -5.59
C ALA A 111 -4.05 -4.29 -6.56
N CYS A 112 -3.36 -3.15 -6.59
CA CYS A 112 -3.56 -2.07 -7.54
C CYS A 112 -2.23 -1.33 -7.74
N ASP A 113 -1.71 -1.29 -8.97
CA ASP A 113 -0.54 -0.48 -9.36
C ASP A 113 0.66 -0.51 -8.39
N GLY A 114 0.94 -1.67 -7.83
CA GLY A 114 2.07 -1.83 -6.90
C GLY A 114 1.70 -1.71 -5.42
N ASP A 115 0.48 -1.39 -5.08
CA ASP A 115 -0.06 -1.45 -3.73
C ASP A 115 -0.76 -2.78 -3.50
N TYR A 116 -0.52 -3.40 -2.34
CA TYR A 116 -1.02 -4.74 -2.02
C TYR A 116 -1.56 -4.78 -0.59
N PHE A 117 -2.73 -5.34 -0.42
CA PHE A 117 -3.16 -5.94 0.84
C PHE A 117 -2.97 -7.45 0.75
N ILE A 118 -2.32 -8.06 1.73
CA ILE A 118 -2.02 -9.50 1.74
C ILE A 118 -2.46 -10.09 3.07
N LYS A 119 -3.43 -11.00 3.02
CA LYS A 119 -3.78 -11.92 4.11
C LYS A 119 -3.54 -13.34 3.62
N ALA A 120 -2.54 -14.01 4.17
CA ALA A 120 -2.16 -15.35 3.77
C ALA A 120 -1.55 -16.12 4.93
N LYS A 121 -1.91 -17.41 5.08
CA LYS A 121 -1.31 -18.30 6.09
C LYS A 121 0.13 -18.69 5.75
N LYS A 122 0.45 -18.75 4.46
CA LYS A 122 1.77 -19.15 3.97
C LYS A 122 2.64 -17.93 3.71
N ARG A 123 3.94 -18.16 3.75
CA ARG A 123 4.95 -17.21 3.31
C ARG A 123 4.69 -16.82 1.85
N MET A 124 4.74 -15.52 1.58
CA MET A 124 4.54 -14.92 0.27
C MET A 124 5.83 -14.25 -0.20
N LYS A 125 5.92 -14.02 -1.50
CA LYS A 125 7.03 -13.29 -2.11
C LYS A 125 6.48 -12.11 -2.89
N VAL A 126 7.05 -10.93 -2.67
CA VAL A 126 6.75 -9.72 -3.44
C VAL A 126 8.00 -9.32 -4.22
N GLN A 127 7.82 -9.07 -5.50
CA GLN A 127 8.90 -8.59 -6.34
C GLN A 127 8.94 -7.07 -6.37
N VAL A 128 10.07 -6.52 -5.98
CA VAL A 128 10.39 -5.11 -6.09
C VAL A 128 11.07 -4.89 -7.43
N ARG A 129 10.35 -4.39 -8.41
CA ARG A 129 10.91 -4.03 -9.70
C ARG A 129 11.88 -2.86 -9.51
N ARG A 130 12.93 -2.81 -10.32
CA ARG A 130 13.89 -1.70 -10.33
C ARG A 130 14.35 -1.38 -11.74
N HIS A 131 14.72 -0.13 -11.98
CA HIS A 131 15.38 0.23 -13.23
C HIS A 131 16.81 -0.35 -13.28
N GLY A 132 17.20 -0.83 -14.44
CA GLY A 132 18.58 -1.26 -14.70
C GLY A 132 19.04 -2.53 -14.01
N GLY A 133 18.12 -3.41 -13.54
CA GLY A 133 18.53 -4.66 -12.90
C GLY A 133 17.41 -5.67 -12.66
N ALA A 134 17.78 -6.87 -12.20
CA ALA A 134 16.83 -7.91 -11.82
C ALA A 134 15.98 -7.44 -10.65
N PRO A 135 14.68 -7.85 -10.56
CA PRO A 135 13.83 -7.53 -9.42
C PRO A 135 14.42 -8.08 -8.12
N ILE A 136 14.22 -7.36 -7.03
CA ILE A 136 14.55 -7.81 -5.68
C ILE A 136 13.34 -8.54 -5.13
N THR A 137 13.50 -9.77 -4.67
CA THR A 137 12.42 -10.53 -4.04
C THR A 137 12.43 -10.29 -2.54
N VAL A 138 11.31 -9.80 -2.01
CA VAL A 138 11.08 -9.66 -0.57
C VAL A 138 10.19 -10.80 -0.10
N ALA A 139 10.61 -11.49 0.93
CA ALA A 139 9.82 -12.53 1.58
C ALA A 139 8.97 -11.91 2.70
N LEU A 140 7.71 -12.30 2.72
CA LEU A 140 6.73 -11.91 3.74
C LEU A 140 6.24 -13.14 4.46
N GLU A 141 6.36 -13.17 5.76
CA GLU A 141 5.76 -14.24 6.58
C GLU A 141 4.24 -14.21 6.49
N GLY A 142 3.60 -15.35 6.78
CA GLY A 142 2.14 -15.46 6.81
C GLY A 142 1.53 -14.39 7.73
N SER A 143 0.48 -13.72 7.26
CA SER A 143 -0.10 -12.55 7.93
C SER A 143 -1.62 -12.60 7.99
N LYS A 144 -2.18 -12.02 9.05
CA LYS A 144 -3.63 -11.76 9.19
C LYS A 144 -4.10 -10.54 8.39
N GLY A 145 -3.17 -9.83 7.77
CA GLY A 145 -3.33 -8.64 6.94
C GLY A 145 -2.08 -7.78 7.06
N ILE A 146 -1.48 -7.46 5.94
CA ILE A 146 -0.29 -6.61 5.83
C ILE A 146 -0.39 -5.79 4.56
N GLY A 147 0.01 -4.54 4.63
CA GLY A 147 0.11 -3.66 3.48
C GLY A 147 1.51 -3.64 2.90
N VAL A 148 1.59 -3.62 1.59
CA VAL A 148 2.84 -3.41 0.85
C VAL A 148 2.58 -2.37 -0.21
N SER A 149 3.46 -1.38 -0.32
CA SER A 149 3.48 -0.45 -1.45
C SER A 149 4.81 -0.56 -2.17
N THR A 150 4.76 -0.77 -3.48
CA THR A 150 5.94 -0.81 -4.33
C THR A 150 5.85 0.29 -5.37
N THR A 151 6.94 0.99 -5.57
CA THR A 151 7.05 2.02 -6.60
C THR A 151 8.21 1.69 -7.53
N LEU A 152 7.94 1.74 -8.81
CA LEU A 152 8.94 1.65 -9.86
C LEU A 152 9.16 3.02 -10.47
N GLY A 153 10.40 3.43 -10.57
CA GLY A 153 10.78 4.57 -11.39
C GLY A 153 11.17 5.81 -10.64
N ARG A 154 11.96 6.60 -11.36
CA ARG A 154 12.31 7.95 -10.92
C ARG A 154 11.03 8.76 -10.86
N GLY A 155 10.64 9.22 -9.69
CA GLY A 155 9.49 10.11 -9.51
C GLY A 155 9.48 11.25 -10.51
N ARG A 156 8.39 11.99 -10.60
CA ARG A 156 8.29 13.13 -11.52
C ARG A 156 9.56 14.00 -11.42
N GLY A 157 10.29 14.16 -12.52
CA GLY A 157 11.56 14.90 -12.56
C GLY A 157 12.83 14.08 -12.32
N GLY A 158 12.77 12.74 -12.32
CA GLY A 158 13.95 11.88 -12.22
C GLY A 158 14.59 11.79 -10.83
N GLN A 159 13.88 12.23 -9.78
CA GLN A 159 14.39 12.32 -8.39
C GLN A 159 13.84 11.25 -7.44
N GLY A 160 13.04 10.31 -7.94
CA GLY A 160 12.50 9.20 -7.15
C GLY A 160 13.45 7.99 -7.08
N PRO A 161 13.07 6.95 -6.32
CA PRO A 161 13.83 5.71 -6.25
C PRO A 161 13.77 4.96 -7.58
N ASP A 162 14.81 4.21 -7.91
CA ASP A 162 14.81 3.27 -9.03
C ASP A 162 13.96 2.01 -8.71
N GLY A 163 13.78 1.72 -7.44
CA GLY A 163 12.89 0.70 -6.90
C GLY A 163 12.61 0.97 -5.43
N LEU A 164 11.39 0.73 -5.01
CA LEU A 164 10.96 0.91 -3.62
C LEU A 164 9.98 -0.18 -3.24
N ALA A 165 10.11 -0.71 -2.03
CA ALA A 165 9.04 -1.43 -1.34
C ALA A 165 8.94 -0.96 0.09
N VAL A 166 7.73 -0.70 0.55
CA VAL A 166 7.42 -0.41 1.94
C VAL A 166 6.43 -1.45 2.45
N ILE A 167 6.70 -2.02 3.62
CA ILE A 167 5.88 -3.00 4.30
C ILE A 167 5.37 -2.40 5.59
N ALA A 168 4.06 -2.38 5.78
CA ALA A 168 3.45 -1.75 6.94
C ALA A 168 2.25 -2.56 7.46
N LYS A 169 1.70 -2.15 8.59
CA LYS A 169 0.49 -2.75 9.19
C LYS A 169 -0.76 -2.61 8.32
N SER A 170 -0.78 -1.67 7.38
CA SER A 170 -1.87 -1.43 6.41
C SER A 170 -1.31 -0.92 5.09
N CYS A 171 -2.05 -1.13 4.00
CA CYS A 171 -1.67 -0.65 2.68
C CYS A 171 -1.70 0.89 2.61
N MET A 172 -2.66 1.53 3.27
CA MET A 172 -2.72 3.00 3.42
C MET A 172 -1.41 3.57 3.97
N LEU A 173 -0.89 2.95 5.04
CA LEU A 173 0.35 3.40 5.68
C LEU A 173 1.57 3.10 4.81
N ALA A 174 1.60 1.97 4.11
CA ALA A 174 2.68 1.62 3.19
C ALA A 174 2.76 2.64 2.04
N ASP A 175 1.63 3.00 1.43
CA ASP A 175 1.51 3.99 0.36
C ASP A 175 1.94 5.39 0.85
N ALA A 176 1.42 5.84 2.01
CA ALA A 176 1.83 7.09 2.64
C ALA A 176 3.35 7.14 2.92
N ALA A 177 3.91 6.07 3.47
CA ALA A 177 5.33 6.02 3.79
C ALA A 177 6.21 5.96 2.52
N ALA A 178 5.74 5.32 1.44
CA ALA A 178 6.41 5.36 0.15
C ALA A 178 6.51 6.79 -0.41
N ALA A 179 5.46 7.59 -0.28
CA ALA A 179 5.49 9.02 -0.63
C ALA A 179 6.50 9.80 0.24
N GLY A 180 6.58 9.49 1.53
CA GLY A 180 7.56 10.09 2.44
C GLY A 180 9.01 9.76 2.07
N VAL A 181 9.29 8.52 1.66
CA VAL A 181 10.61 8.12 1.10
C VAL A 181 10.95 8.96 -0.12
N GLN A 182 10.01 9.11 -1.06
CA GLN A 182 10.23 9.91 -2.26
C GLN A 182 10.54 11.38 -1.92
N ALA A 183 9.94 11.94 -0.87
CA ALA A 183 10.21 13.28 -0.39
C ALA A 183 11.59 13.44 0.30
N CYS A 184 12.20 12.35 0.75
CA CYS A 184 13.55 12.36 1.34
C CYS A 184 14.64 12.40 0.26
N LEU A 185 14.49 11.65 -0.83
CA LEU A 185 15.55 11.35 -1.80
C LEU A 185 16.20 12.57 -2.46
N PRO A 186 15.49 13.67 -2.79
CA PRO A 186 16.09 14.86 -3.38
C PRO A 186 17.00 15.66 -2.44
N LYS A 187 17.00 15.34 -1.14
CA LYS A 187 17.78 16.08 -0.12
C LYS A 187 19.22 15.58 -0.07
N PRO A 188 20.15 16.40 0.47
CA PRO A 188 21.49 15.91 0.79
C PRO A 188 21.39 14.68 1.70
N ASP A 189 22.16 13.64 1.40
CA ASP A 189 22.06 12.31 2.04
C ASP A 189 20.64 11.71 2.02
N GLY A 190 19.85 12.02 0.98
CA GLY A 190 18.46 11.59 0.88
C GLY A 190 18.26 10.07 0.98
N PHE A 191 19.24 9.26 0.56
CA PHE A 191 19.19 7.81 0.69
C PHE A 191 19.26 7.36 2.16
N GLY A 192 20.21 7.88 2.94
CA GLY A 192 20.31 7.59 4.38
C GLY A 192 19.08 8.10 5.13
N MET A 193 18.62 9.31 4.78
CA MET A 193 17.40 9.88 5.35
C MET A 193 16.16 9.03 5.07
N ALA A 194 16.04 8.47 3.86
CA ALA A 194 14.91 7.60 3.49
C ALA A 194 14.87 6.31 4.32
N LEU A 195 16.01 5.67 4.53
CA LEU A 195 16.11 4.46 5.37
C LEU A 195 15.80 4.77 6.84
N HIS A 196 16.34 5.87 7.35
CA HIS A 196 16.04 6.31 8.72
C HIS A 196 14.57 6.69 8.91
N TYR A 197 13.99 7.36 7.93
CA TYR A 197 12.56 7.70 7.93
C TYR A 197 11.69 6.46 8.06
N LEU A 198 11.93 5.41 7.25
CA LEU A 198 11.16 4.16 7.31
C LEU A 198 11.20 3.51 8.69
N GLN A 199 12.33 3.59 9.39
CA GLN A 199 12.48 3.03 10.75
C GLN A 199 11.68 3.80 11.80
N ARG A 200 11.37 5.08 11.54
CA ARG A 200 10.71 5.98 12.51
C ARG A 200 9.20 6.10 12.31
N VAL A 201 8.66 5.71 11.15
CA VAL A 201 7.21 5.77 10.92
C VAL A 201 6.49 4.68 11.72
N PRO A 202 5.60 5.04 12.68
CA PRO A 202 4.92 4.05 13.51
C PRO A 202 4.04 3.12 12.68
N GLY A 203 4.27 1.80 12.80
CA GLY A 203 3.51 0.79 12.06
C GLY A 203 4.10 0.39 10.71
N VAL A 204 5.15 1.03 10.25
CA VAL A 204 6.01 0.52 9.18
C VAL A 204 6.86 -0.61 9.77
N ARG A 205 6.89 -1.75 9.09
CA ARG A 205 7.70 -2.93 9.48
C ARG A 205 9.10 -2.87 8.86
N GLY A 206 9.22 -2.21 7.71
CA GLY A 206 10.46 -2.00 7.02
C GLY A 206 10.24 -1.74 5.53
N GLY A 207 11.34 -1.71 4.78
CA GLY A 207 11.30 -1.49 3.34
C GLY A 207 12.66 -1.67 2.68
N VAL A 208 12.62 -1.66 1.36
CA VAL A 208 13.79 -1.69 0.47
C VAL A 208 13.79 -0.43 -0.38
N VAL A 209 14.91 0.26 -0.43
CA VAL A 209 15.11 1.47 -1.24
C VAL A 209 16.27 1.23 -2.21
N VAL A 210 16.06 1.48 -3.48
CA VAL A 210 17.07 1.35 -4.54
C VAL A 210 17.26 2.70 -5.21
N VAL A 211 18.51 3.16 -5.28
CA VAL A 211 18.89 4.39 -5.98
C VAL A 211 20.25 4.15 -6.66
N GLY A 212 20.26 4.06 -8.00
CA GLY A 212 21.42 3.61 -8.78
C GLY A 212 21.82 2.20 -8.34
N ASP A 213 23.10 2.03 -8.02
CA ASP A 213 23.64 0.75 -7.53
C ASP A 213 23.47 0.53 -6.03
N ARG A 214 22.94 1.53 -5.33
CA ARG A 214 22.74 1.45 -3.86
C ARG A 214 21.43 0.76 -3.55
N ILE A 215 21.51 -0.32 -2.78
CA ILE A 215 20.35 -1.03 -2.21
C ILE A 215 20.42 -0.88 -0.70
N GLY A 216 19.39 -0.31 -0.11
CA GLY A 216 19.26 -0.19 1.35
C GLY A 216 18.02 -0.90 1.86
N VAL A 217 18.16 -1.48 3.04
CA VAL A 217 17.06 -2.16 3.75
C VAL A 217 16.86 -1.49 5.10
N ALA A 218 15.62 -1.21 5.44
CA ALA A 218 15.22 -0.68 6.73
C ALA A 218 14.26 -1.64 7.42
N GLY A 219 14.40 -1.82 8.73
CA GLY A 219 13.51 -2.67 9.53
C GLY A 219 13.64 -4.16 9.26
N ALA A 220 12.59 -4.92 9.63
CA ALA A 220 12.57 -6.38 9.52
C ALA A 220 12.08 -6.81 8.12
N VAL A 221 12.99 -6.74 7.14
CA VAL A 221 12.73 -7.18 5.76
C VAL A 221 13.74 -8.25 5.37
N GLU A 222 13.24 -9.37 4.86
CA GLU A 222 14.07 -10.44 4.34
C GLU A 222 14.10 -10.38 2.80
N ILE A 223 15.31 -10.23 2.26
CA ILE A 223 15.54 -10.37 0.81
C ILE A 223 15.73 -11.86 0.54
N ALA A 224 14.86 -12.43 -0.28
CA ALA A 224 14.99 -13.80 -0.75
C ALA A 224 15.89 -13.82 -2.00
N GLY A 225 16.89 -14.66 -1.97
CA GLY A 225 17.73 -14.97 -3.13
C GLY A 225 16.96 -15.73 -4.22
#